data_16b4f52c16d66b28f8533a3e76e59221
#
_entry.id   16b4f52c16d66b28f8533a3e76e59221
#
_cell.length_a   1.000
_cell.length_b   1.000
_cell.length_c   1.000
_cell.angle_alpha   90.00
_cell.angle_beta   90.00
_cell.angle_gamma   90.00
#
_symmetry.space_group_name_H-M   'P 1'
#
loop_
_entity.id
_entity.type
_entity.pdbx_description
1 polymer ?
#
loop_
_entity_poly.entity_id
_entity_poly.type
_entity_poly.pdbx_seq_one_letter_code
_entity_poly.pdbx_strand_id
1 'polypeptide(L)'
;FAAFPDGVPERDRARLAAAGKAALSKAVIPAYAEFKRFFDAEYRGAARKTIGATALPGGRAYYADLVRYFTTLPDATAEGIHRTGLAEVKRIRAEMEAIVREVKYRGDFAGFIDFLRTDTQFYAKTPDQLMREASFIAKEIDGKLPEYFGKLPRMPYGVKPVPEAIAPNYTAGRYNPGPMGAAGEYWVNTYALETRPLYV
;
A
#
# COMPACT_ATOMS: atom_id res chain seq x y z
N PHE A 1 19.42 -4.93 16.67
CA PHE A 1 20.34 -4.56 17.78
C PHE A 1 21.63 -3.89 17.28
N ALA A 2 21.58 -3.18 16.17
CA ALA A 2 22.72 -2.40 15.66
C ALA A 2 22.83 -1.01 16.31
N ALA A 3 21.72 -0.48 16.84
CA ALA A 3 21.67 0.80 17.54
C ALA A 3 20.87 0.66 18.84
N PHE A 4 21.27 1.42 19.85
CA PHE A 4 20.58 1.53 21.13
C PHE A 4 20.24 3.01 21.39
N PRO A 5 19.13 3.29 22.11
CA PRO A 5 18.85 4.64 22.59
C PRO A 5 19.97 5.19 23.48
N ASP A 6 20.16 6.51 23.51
CA ASP A 6 21.22 7.18 24.26
C ASP A 6 21.19 6.88 25.77
N GLY A 7 20.03 6.54 26.32
CA GLY A 7 19.90 6.15 27.74
C GLY A 7 20.45 4.78 28.12
N VAL A 8 20.89 3.95 27.13
CA VAL A 8 21.47 2.62 27.42
C VAL A 8 22.98 2.74 27.61
N PRO A 9 23.50 2.44 28.83
CA PRO A 9 24.93 2.51 29.11
C PRO A 9 25.74 1.61 28.17
N GLU A 10 26.89 2.08 27.70
CA GLU A 10 27.76 1.36 26.75
C GLU A 10 28.11 -0.06 27.25
N ARG A 11 28.43 -0.19 28.57
CA ARG A 11 28.76 -1.47 29.23
C ARG A 11 27.64 -2.52 29.11
N ASP A 12 26.37 -2.11 28.91
CA ASP A 12 25.21 -3.01 28.84
C ASP A 12 24.85 -3.40 27.41
N ARG A 13 25.28 -2.63 26.42
CA ARG A 13 24.88 -2.81 25.02
C ARG A 13 25.27 -4.18 24.47
N ALA A 14 26.50 -4.64 24.70
CA ALA A 14 26.94 -5.95 24.22
C ALA A 14 26.12 -7.10 24.83
N ARG A 15 25.85 -7.03 26.14
CA ARG A 15 25.03 -8.01 26.86
C ARG A 15 23.61 -8.03 26.36
N LEU A 16 22.99 -6.86 26.18
CA LEU A 16 21.62 -6.74 25.67
C LEU A 16 21.52 -7.21 24.22
N ALA A 17 22.48 -6.89 23.36
CA ALA A 17 22.54 -7.40 21.99
C ALA A 17 22.63 -8.92 21.94
N ALA A 18 23.50 -9.52 22.80
CA ALA A 18 23.62 -10.96 22.85
C ALA A 18 22.33 -11.63 23.40
N ALA A 19 21.72 -11.07 24.44
CA ALA A 19 20.46 -11.56 24.99
C ALA A 19 19.32 -11.46 23.94
N GLY A 20 19.21 -10.35 23.22
CA GLY A 20 18.23 -10.17 22.14
C GLY A 20 18.42 -11.17 21.00
N LYS A 21 19.66 -11.37 20.53
CA LYS A 21 19.98 -12.39 19.52
C LYS A 21 19.63 -13.81 20.00
N ALA A 22 19.94 -14.11 21.26
CA ALA A 22 19.61 -15.41 21.86
C ALA A 22 18.08 -15.61 21.95
N ALA A 23 17.32 -14.61 22.35
CA ALA A 23 15.86 -14.66 22.39
C ALA A 23 15.27 -14.89 20.99
N LEU A 24 15.76 -14.18 19.96
CA LEU A 24 15.36 -14.40 18.58
C LEU A 24 15.63 -15.85 18.13
N SER A 25 16.85 -16.34 18.28
CA SER A 25 17.24 -17.66 17.78
C SER A 25 16.62 -18.82 18.57
N LYS A 26 16.45 -18.68 19.89
CA LYS A 26 15.99 -19.77 20.76
C LYS A 26 14.48 -19.80 20.99
N ALA A 27 13.79 -18.67 20.83
CA ALA A 27 12.36 -18.59 21.09
C ALA A 27 11.55 -18.12 19.88
N VAL A 28 11.86 -16.94 19.33
CA VAL A 28 11.02 -16.33 18.28
C VAL A 28 11.04 -17.14 16.99
N ILE A 29 12.22 -17.45 16.45
CA ILE A 29 12.36 -18.22 15.20
C ILE A 29 11.74 -19.62 15.31
N PRO A 30 12.00 -20.41 16.38
CA PRO A 30 11.33 -21.69 16.56
C PRO A 30 9.81 -21.60 16.66
N ALA A 31 9.27 -20.60 17.38
CA ALA A 31 7.83 -20.40 17.49
C ALA A 31 7.17 -20.10 16.12
N TYR A 32 7.80 -19.27 15.29
CA TYR A 32 7.32 -19.03 13.92
C TYR A 32 7.45 -20.27 13.02
N ALA A 33 8.49 -21.07 13.20
CA ALA A 33 8.65 -22.33 12.47
C ALA A 33 7.55 -23.34 12.86
N GLU A 34 7.16 -23.39 14.14
CA GLU A 34 6.06 -24.21 14.63
C GLU A 34 4.71 -23.71 14.10
N PHE A 35 4.46 -22.42 14.16
CA PHE A 35 3.27 -21.81 13.59
C PHE A 35 3.16 -22.11 12.07
N LYS A 36 4.26 -22.00 11.35
CA LYS A 36 4.28 -22.37 9.92
C LYS A 36 3.94 -23.84 9.69
N ARG A 37 4.48 -24.77 10.50
CA ARG A 37 4.14 -26.20 10.38
C ARG A 37 2.65 -26.45 10.63
N PHE A 38 2.06 -25.87 11.67
CA PHE A 38 0.64 -25.95 11.95
C PHE A 38 -0.17 -25.42 10.76
N PHE A 39 0.20 -24.24 10.27
CA PHE A 39 -0.51 -23.62 9.14
C PHE A 39 -0.49 -24.49 7.89
N ASP A 40 0.67 -25.04 7.52
CA ASP A 40 0.82 -25.85 6.32
C ASP A 40 0.19 -27.25 6.46
N ALA A 41 0.34 -27.89 7.62
CA ALA A 41 -0.10 -29.27 7.85
C ALA A 41 -1.60 -29.39 8.17
N GLU A 42 -2.16 -28.45 8.89
CA GLU A 42 -3.53 -28.56 9.45
C GLU A 42 -4.44 -27.45 8.91
N TYR A 43 -4.08 -26.20 9.09
CA TYR A 43 -4.98 -25.07 8.79
C TYR A 43 -5.27 -24.91 7.30
N ARG A 44 -4.23 -24.97 6.46
CA ARG A 44 -4.36 -24.77 5.01
C ARG A 44 -5.23 -25.83 4.34
N GLY A 45 -5.11 -27.10 4.76
CA GLY A 45 -5.91 -28.20 4.25
C GLY A 45 -7.38 -28.12 4.67
N ALA A 46 -7.62 -27.63 5.88
CA ALA A 46 -8.96 -27.45 6.46
C ALA A 46 -9.65 -26.13 6.04
N ALA A 47 -8.90 -25.20 5.43
CA ALA A 47 -9.46 -23.92 5.01
C ALA A 47 -10.59 -24.11 3.99
N ARG A 48 -11.64 -23.29 4.12
CA ARG A 48 -12.76 -23.30 3.18
C ARG A 48 -12.28 -23.03 1.73
N LYS A 49 -12.94 -23.67 0.78
CA LYS A 49 -12.66 -23.49 -0.65
C LYS A 49 -13.47 -22.37 -1.31
N THR A 50 -14.50 -21.87 -0.62
CA THR A 50 -15.32 -20.75 -1.08
C THR A 50 -14.68 -19.44 -0.73
N ILE A 51 -14.67 -18.48 -1.67
CA ILE A 51 -14.03 -17.15 -1.48
C ILE A 51 -14.98 -16.10 -0.93
N GLY A 52 -16.29 -16.22 -1.18
CA GLY A 52 -17.28 -15.22 -0.78
C GLY A 52 -17.57 -15.22 0.72
N ALA A 53 -17.69 -14.04 1.34
CA ALA A 53 -18.11 -13.90 2.73
C ALA A 53 -19.52 -14.44 2.96
N THR A 54 -20.39 -14.40 1.95
CA THR A 54 -21.76 -14.94 1.98
C THR A 54 -21.83 -16.45 2.16
N ALA A 55 -20.74 -17.17 1.94
CA ALA A 55 -20.65 -18.62 2.15
C ALA A 55 -20.36 -19.01 3.62
N LEU A 56 -20.08 -18.03 4.49
CA LEU A 56 -19.94 -18.27 5.92
C LEU A 56 -21.29 -18.52 6.59
N PRO A 57 -21.34 -19.22 7.73
CA PRO A 57 -22.55 -19.25 8.56
C PRO A 57 -23.03 -17.83 8.89
N GLY A 58 -24.28 -17.49 8.59
CA GLY A 58 -24.78 -16.12 8.72
C GLY A 58 -24.17 -15.09 7.76
N GLY A 59 -23.33 -15.51 6.80
CA GLY A 59 -22.52 -14.67 5.96
C GLY A 59 -23.29 -13.67 5.10
N ARG A 60 -24.53 -13.99 4.68
CA ARG A 60 -25.38 -13.05 3.95
C ARG A 60 -25.76 -11.84 4.80
N ALA A 61 -26.19 -12.06 6.04
CA ALA A 61 -26.55 -10.99 6.98
C ALA A 61 -25.30 -10.16 7.34
N TYR A 62 -24.20 -10.83 7.64
CA TYR A 62 -22.91 -10.20 7.90
C TYR A 62 -22.45 -9.31 6.74
N TYR A 63 -22.51 -9.80 5.50
CA TYR A 63 -22.10 -9.02 4.33
C TYR A 63 -23.03 -7.82 4.07
N ALA A 64 -24.35 -8.01 4.24
CA ALA A 64 -25.32 -6.92 4.13
C ALA A 64 -25.08 -5.83 5.19
N ASP A 65 -24.68 -6.22 6.39
CA ASP A 65 -24.32 -5.27 7.45
C ASP A 65 -23.04 -4.50 7.11
N LEU A 66 -22.00 -5.19 6.61
CA LEU A 66 -20.77 -4.54 6.13
C LEU A 66 -21.05 -3.56 4.98
N VAL A 67 -21.94 -3.90 4.05
CA VAL A 67 -22.35 -3.00 2.97
C VAL A 67 -22.92 -1.70 3.56
N ARG A 68 -23.85 -1.77 4.50
CA ARG A 68 -24.41 -0.58 5.17
C ARG A 68 -23.35 0.19 5.95
N TYR A 69 -22.50 -0.51 6.67
CA TYR A 69 -21.45 0.10 7.48
C TYR A 69 -20.45 0.91 6.62
N PHE A 70 -19.94 0.32 5.54
CA PHE A 70 -18.93 0.98 4.69
C PHE A 70 -19.50 2.01 3.74
N THR A 71 -20.73 1.83 3.26
CA THR A 71 -21.38 2.82 2.38
C THR A 71 -22.06 3.94 3.16
N THR A 72 -22.38 3.72 4.45
CA THR A 72 -23.24 4.60 5.27
C THR A 72 -24.65 4.80 4.69
N LEU A 73 -25.07 3.97 3.75
CA LEU A 73 -26.36 4.02 3.09
C LEU A 73 -27.25 2.86 3.59
N PRO A 74 -28.41 3.13 4.23
CA PRO A 74 -29.26 2.11 4.82
C PRO A 74 -29.84 1.14 3.78
N ASP A 75 -30.11 1.63 2.57
CA ASP A 75 -30.74 0.88 1.49
C ASP A 75 -29.75 0.29 0.48
N ALA A 76 -28.44 0.43 0.72
CA ALA A 76 -27.43 -0.15 -0.15
C ALA A 76 -27.49 -1.68 -0.16
N THR A 77 -27.47 -2.26 -1.35
CA THR A 77 -27.41 -3.71 -1.55
C THR A 77 -26.18 -4.13 -2.34
N ALA A 78 -25.71 -5.35 -2.13
CA ALA A 78 -24.58 -5.89 -2.90
C ALA A 78 -24.84 -5.88 -4.41
N GLU A 79 -26.05 -6.23 -4.84
CA GLU A 79 -26.47 -6.21 -6.25
C GLU A 79 -26.53 -4.79 -6.81
N GLY A 80 -26.97 -3.82 -6.00
CA GLY A 80 -26.99 -2.40 -6.37
C GLY A 80 -25.59 -1.87 -6.62
N ILE A 81 -24.67 -2.13 -5.69
CA ILE A 81 -23.25 -1.76 -5.81
C ILE A 81 -22.62 -2.43 -7.02
N HIS A 82 -22.88 -3.71 -7.24
CA HIS A 82 -22.35 -4.43 -8.41
C HIS A 82 -22.83 -3.82 -9.74
N ARG A 83 -24.14 -3.49 -9.86
CA ARG A 83 -24.67 -2.81 -11.06
C ARG A 83 -24.04 -1.45 -11.26
N THR A 84 -23.87 -0.66 -10.20
CA THR A 84 -23.17 0.62 -10.26
C THR A 84 -21.73 0.41 -10.75
N GLY A 85 -21.03 -0.58 -10.19
CA GLY A 85 -19.67 -0.93 -10.61
C GLY A 85 -19.57 -1.26 -12.10
N LEU A 86 -20.49 -2.06 -12.63
CA LEU A 86 -20.53 -2.37 -14.07
C LEU A 86 -20.79 -1.13 -14.93
N ALA A 87 -21.71 -0.25 -14.50
CA ALA A 87 -21.99 1.00 -15.21
C ALA A 87 -20.77 1.93 -15.23
N GLU A 88 -20.09 2.07 -14.08
CA GLU A 88 -18.91 2.90 -13.95
C GLU A 88 -17.72 2.34 -14.75
N VAL A 89 -17.50 1.04 -14.75
CA VAL A 89 -16.47 0.41 -15.61
C VAL A 89 -16.72 0.73 -17.08
N LYS A 90 -17.97 0.63 -17.53
CA LYS A 90 -18.33 0.99 -18.91
C LYS A 90 -18.10 2.47 -19.21
N ARG A 91 -18.50 3.36 -18.29
CA ARG A 91 -18.31 4.81 -18.44
C ARG A 91 -16.83 5.15 -18.49
N ILE A 92 -16.04 4.68 -17.51
CA ILE A 92 -14.60 4.94 -17.42
C ILE A 92 -13.88 4.39 -18.66
N ARG A 93 -14.25 3.19 -19.13
CA ARG A 93 -13.66 2.62 -20.35
C ARG A 93 -13.88 3.51 -21.56
N ALA A 94 -15.08 4.04 -21.73
CA ALA A 94 -15.38 4.95 -22.83
C ALA A 94 -14.58 6.27 -22.76
N GLU A 95 -14.37 6.80 -21.55
CA GLU A 95 -13.52 7.98 -21.32
C GLU A 95 -12.05 7.69 -21.62
N MET A 96 -11.53 6.56 -21.16
CA MET A 96 -10.16 6.14 -21.48
C MET A 96 -9.94 6.00 -23.00
N GLU A 97 -10.89 5.41 -23.71
CA GLU A 97 -10.84 5.31 -25.18
C GLU A 97 -10.92 6.67 -25.87
N ALA A 98 -11.64 7.64 -25.29
CA ALA A 98 -11.63 9.01 -25.77
C ALA A 98 -10.25 9.66 -25.62
N ILE A 99 -9.59 9.48 -24.48
CA ILE A 99 -8.21 9.95 -24.24
C ILE A 99 -7.23 9.31 -25.23
N VAL A 100 -7.34 8.01 -25.51
CA VAL A 100 -6.48 7.33 -26.51
C VAL A 100 -6.60 8.01 -27.89
N ARG A 101 -7.81 8.41 -28.28
CA ARG A 101 -8.05 9.16 -29.52
C ARG A 101 -7.50 10.57 -29.47
N GLU A 102 -7.67 11.26 -28.36
CA GLU A 102 -7.19 12.64 -28.15
C GLU A 102 -5.67 12.73 -28.27
N VAL A 103 -4.94 11.80 -27.63
CA VAL A 103 -3.47 11.72 -27.71
C VAL A 103 -2.98 11.16 -29.05
N LYS A 104 -3.90 10.81 -29.96
CA LYS A 104 -3.61 10.29 -31.33
C LYS A 104 -2.74 9.03 -31.31
N TYR A 105 -2.89 8.18 -30.30
CA TYR A 105 -2.16 6.91 -30.26
C TYR A 105 -2.56 6.01 -31.43
N ARG A 106 -1.57 5.45 -32.13
CA ARG A 106 -1.78 4.59 -33.31
C ARG A 106 -1.85 3.12 -32.89
N GLY A 107 -2.95 2.70 -32.32
CA GLY A 107 -3.17 1.34 -31.87
C GLY A 107 -4.52 1.21 -31.17
N ASP A 108 -4.80 0.02 -30.67
CA ASP A 108 -5.98 -0.23 -29.86
C ASP A 108 -5.73 0.13 -28.38
N PHE A 109 -6.77 -0.02 -27.57
CA PHE A 109 -6.70 0.28 -26.14
C PHE A 109 -5.71 -0.62 -25.41
N ALA A 110 -5.63 -1.91 -25.75
CA ALA A 110 -4.70 -2.84 -25.11
C ALA A 110 -3.25 -2.43 -25.39
N GLY A 111 -2.94 -2.12 -26.65
CA GLY A 111 -1.63 -1.61 -27.05
C GLY A 111 -1.27 -0.28 -26.37
N PHE A 112 -2.27 0.61 -26.14
CA PHE A 112 -2.03 1.83 -25.38
C PHE A 112 -1.66 1.55 -23.91
N ILE A 113 -2.35 0.63 -23.27
CA ILE A 113 -2.03 0.22 -21.90
C ILE A 113 -0.63 -0.41 -21.82
N ASP A 114 -0.28 -1.26 -22.78
CA ASP A 114 1.06 -1.84 -22.87
C ASP A 114 2.14 -0.78 -23.09
N PHE A 115 1.89 0.21 -23.95
CA PHE A 115 2.76 1.36 -24.11
C PHE A 115 2.99 2.11 -22.80
N LEU A 116 1.91 2.44 -22.06
CA LEU A 116 2.04 3.13 -20.77
C LEU A 116 2.82 2.30 -19.72
N ARG A 117 2.72 0.97 -19.81
CA ARG A 117 3.39 0.05 -18.85
C ARG A 117 4.83 -0.28 -19.19
N THR A 118 5.24 -0.12 -20.43
CA THR A 118 6.53 -0.62 -20.90
C THR A 118 7.46 0.47 -21.42
N ASP A 119 6.93 1.64 -21.83
CA ASP A 119 7.76 2.71 -22.34
C ASP A 119 8.51 3.39 -21.19
N THR A 120 9.83 3.43 -21.33
CA THR A 120 10.76 3.94 -20.30
C THR A 120 10.59 5.42 -19.99
N GLN A 121 9.91 6.19 -20.84
CA GLN A 121 9.64 7.60 -20.56
C GLN A 121 8.76 7.82 -19.33
N PHE A 122 7.95 6.82 -18.95
CA PHE A 122 7.05 6.89 -17.81
C PHE A 122 7.68 6.44 -16.50
N TYR A 123 8.93 5.99 -16.51
CA TYR A 123 9.59 5.40 -15.34
C TYR A 123 10.84 6.17 -14.93
N ALA A 124 11.07 6.22 -13.64
CA ALA A 124 12.31 6.77 -13.11
C ALA A 124 13.50 5.89 -13.49
N LYS A 125 14.63 6.52 -13.85
CA LYS A 125 15.89 5.83 -14.20
C LYS A 125 16.73 5.55 -12.95
N THR A 126 16.52 6.30 -11.88
CA THR A 126 17.25 6.14 -10.62
C THR A 126 16.33 6.33 -9.42
N PRO A 127 16.65 5.71 -8.25
CA PRO A 127 15.92 5.95 -7.00
C PRO A 127 15.82 7.45 -6.66
N ASP A 128 16.91 8.20 -6.84
CA ASP A 128 16.94 9.63 -6.58
C ASP A 128 16.00 10.42 -7.48
N GLN A 129 15.86 10.02 -8.74
CA GLN A 129 14.89 10.65 -9.64
C GLN A 129 13.48 10.45 -9.12
N LEU A 130 13.10 9.21 -8.79
CA LEU A 130 11.76 8.91 -8.24
C LEU A 130 11.49 9.69 -6.95
N MET A 131 12.46 9.75 -6.05
CA MET A 131 12.33 10.50 -4.80
C MET A 131 12.18 12.02 -5.02
N ARG A 132 12.90 12.60 -5.98
CA ARG A 132 12.75 14.02 -6.34
C ARG A 132 11.37 14.32 -6.92
N GLU A 133 10.89 13.49 -7.85
CA GLU A 133 9.57 13.66 -8.45
C GLU A 133 8.46 13.52 -7.40
N ALA A 134 8.50 12.49 -6.57
CA ALA A 134 7.54 12.31 -5.49
C ALA A 134 7.53 13.49 -4.50
N SER A 135 8.70 14.01 -4.16
CA SER A 135 8.83 15.19 -3.27
C SER A 135 8.32 16.47 -3.93
N PHE A 136 8.55 16.64 -5.22
CA PHE A 136 8.07 17.78 -5.99
C PHE A 136 6.54 17.76 -6.08
N ILE A 137 5.93 16.63 -6.46
CA ILE A 137 4.47 16.46 -6.52
C ILE A 137 3.84 16.68 -5.14
N ALA A 138 4.42 16.11 -4.08
CA ALA A 138 3.96 16.33 -2.72
C ALA A 138 3.95 17.81 -2.35
N LYS A 139 4.99 18.56 -2.77
CA LYS A 139 5.07 20.01 -2.50
C LYS A 139 4.10 20.84 -3.35
N GLU A 140 3.82 20.45 -4.58
CA GLU A 140 2.77 21.10 -5.38
C GLU A 140 1.38 20.89 -4.74
N ILE A 141 1.10 19.67 -4.26
CA ILE A 141 -0.14 19.35 -3.55
C ILE A 141 -0.27 20.18 -2.28
N ASP A 142 0.80 20.31 -1.49
CA ASP A 142 0.82 21.14 -0.27
C ASP A 142 0.34 22.57 -0.55
N GLY A 143 0.77 23.16 -1.67
CA GLY A 143 0.35 24.50 -2.08
C GLY A 143 -1.15 24.62 -2.38
N LYS A 144 -1.79 23.51 -2.76
CA LYS A 144 -3.22 23.46 -3.11
C LYS A 144 -4.11 23.03 -1.94
N LEU A 145 -3.55 22.46 -0.86
CA LEU A 145 -4.35 21.98 0.27
C LEU A 145 -5.31 23.02 0.85
N PRO A 146 -4.95 24.33 0.99
CA PRO A 146 -5.87 25.34 1.49
C PRO A 146 -7.13 25.56 0.65
N GLU A 147 -7.10 25.18 -0.64
CA GLU A 147 -8.27 25.29 -1.53
C GLU A 147 -9.34 24.23 -1.20
N TYR A 148 -8.91 23.10 -0.62
CA TYR A 148 -9.77 21.93 -0.37
C TYR A 148 -10.09 21.73 1.11
N PHE A 149 -9.22 22.20 2.02
CA PHE A 149 -9.34 21.95 3.45
C PHE A 149 -9.33 23.26 4.24
N GLY A 150 -10.38 23.51 5.00
CA GLY A 150 -10.50 24.69 5.86
C GLY A 150 -9.57 24.68 7.09
N LYS A 151 -9.02 23.52 7.45
CA LYS A 151 -8.07 23.36 8.55
C LYS A 151 -6.97 22.39 8.17
N LEU A 152 -5.74 22.84 8.20
CA LEU A 152 -4.56 22.05 7.90
C LEU A 152 -3.82 21.61 9.17
N PRO A 153 -3.16 20.43 9.18
CA PRO A 153 -2.24 20.07 10.24
C PRO A 153 -1.11 21.07 10.38
N ARG A 154 -0.70 21.36 11.61
CA ARG A 154 0.45 22.25 11.86
C ARG A 154 1.78 21.58 11.60
N MET A 155 1.84 20.25 11.74
CA MET A 155 3.06 19.49 11.47
C MET A 155 3.13 19.12 9.98
N PRO A 156 4.28 19.37 9.33
CA PRO A 156 4.55 18.87 8.00
C PRO A 156 4.73 17.35 8.01
N TYR A 157 4.89 16.76 6.85
CA TYR A 157 5.33 15.37 6.70
C TYR A 157 6.64 15.30 5.89
N GLY A 158 7.37 14.21 6.05
CA GLY A 158 8.56 13.92 5.25
C GLY A 158 8.25 12.97 4.09
N VAL A 159 9.06 13.03 3.03
CA VAL A 159 9.06 12.02 1.96
C VAL A 159 10.35 11.22 2.09
N LYS A 160 10.24 9.89 2.23
CA LYS A 160 11.39 9.01 2.45
C LYS A 160 11.30 7.74 1.61
N PRO A 161 12.42 7.11 1.26
CA PRO A 161 12.39 5.80 0.63
C PRO A 161 11.93 4.73 1.63
N VAL A 162 11.26 3.71 1.13
CA VAL A 162 10.98 2.48 1.90
C VAL A 162 12.31 1.84 2.29
N PRO A 163 12.49 1.37 3.55
CA PRO A 163 13.70 0.67 3.95
C PRO A 163 13.99 -0.55 3.05
N GLU A 164 15.22 -0.71 2.60
CA GLU A 164 15.63 -1.74 1.63
C GLU A 164 15.23 -3.15 2.05
N ALA A 165 15.32 -3.47 3.35
CA ALA A 165 15.00 -4.80 3.87
C ALA A 165 13.55 -5.25 3.65
N ILE A 166 12.61 -4.31 3.50
CA ILE A 166 11.18 -4.60 3.30
C ILE A 166 10.68 -4.20 1.92
N ALA A 167 11.45 -3.40 1.18
CA ALA A 167 11.05 -2.83 -0.11
C ALA A 167 10.57 -3.86 -1.15
N PRO A 168 11.18 -5.08 -1.29
CA PRO A 168 10.71 -6.09 -2.23
C PRO A 168 9.26 -6.55 -2.03
N ASN A 169 8.78 -6.52 -0.77
CA ASN A 169 7.44 -6.98 -0.39
C ASN A 169 6.52 -5.82 0.05
N TYR A 170 6.93 -4.59 -0.22
CA TYR A 170 6.18 -3.40 0.18
C TYR A 170 5.38 -2.81 -0.99
N THR A 171 4.30 -2.08 -0.68
CA THR A 171 3.52 -1.35 -1.69
C THR A 171 4.32 -0.23 -2.35
N ALA A 172 3.80 0.35 -3.42
CA ALA A 172 4.44 1.44 -4.17
C ALA A 172 4.71 2.67 -3.30
N GLY A 173 3.78 3.03 -2.44
CA GLY A 173 3.94 4.12 -1.48
C GLY A 173 2.90 4.03 -0.37
N ARG A 174 3.22 4.58 0.80
CA ARG A 174 2.32 4.61 1.94
C ARG A 174 2.68 5.74 2.89
N TYR A 175 1.65 6.43 3.39
CA TYR A 175 1.82 7.34 4.51
C TYR A 175 1.90 6.57 5.83
N ASN A 176 2.92 6.87 6.62
CA ASN A 176 3.12 6.35 7.97
C ASN A 176 2.94 7.51 8.95
N PRO A 177 1.89 7.50 9.78
CA PRO A 177 1.71 8.54 10.78
C PRO A 177 2.85 8.50 11.79
N GLY A 178 3.41 9.65 12.09
CA GLY A 178 4.37 9.78 13.18
C GLY A 178 3.73 9.53 14.55
N PRO A 179 4.54 9.21 15.57
CA PRO A 179 4.06 9.21 16.93
C PRO A 179 3.60 10.61 17.34
N MET A 180 2.81 10.69 18.42
CA MET A 180 2.30 11.98 18.90
C MET A 180 3.45 12.99 19.11
N GLY A 181 3.35 14.15 18.45
CA GLY A 181 4.37 15.20 18.52
C GLY A 181 5.48 15.10 17.48
N ALA A 182 5.48 14.09 16.60
CA ALA A 182 6.42 13.95 15.49
C ALA A 182 5.71 14.01 14.12
N ALA A 183 6.46 14.43 13.10
CA ALA A 183 5.97 14.44 11.72
C ALA A 183 5.72 13.02 11.20
N GLY A 184 4.68 12.85 10.39
CA GLY A 184 4.49 11.64 9.61
C GLY A 184 5.42 11.57 8.41
N GLU A 185 5.44 10.44 7.72
CA GLU A 185 6.31 10.18 6.58
C GLU A 185 5.53 9.53 5.44
N TYR A 186 5.67 10.07 4.24
CA TYR A 186 5.25 9.37 3.03
C TYR A 186 6.43 8.55 2.51
N TRP A 187 6.29 7.24 2.61
CA TRP A 187 7.29 6.29 2.13
C TRP A 187 7.06 5.96 0.66
N VAL A 188 8.09 6.14 -0.15
CA VAL A 188 8.09 5.84 -1.58
C VAL A 188 8.98 4.63 -1.83
N ASN A 189 8.44 3.61 -2.50
CA ASN A 189 9.19 2.40 -2.79
C ASN A 189 10.06 2.59 -4.03
N THR A 190 11.36 2.62 -3.84
CA THR A 190 12.36 2.75 -4.90
C THR A 190 12.92 1.42 -5.41
N TYR A 191 12.38 0.29 -4.93
CA TYR A 191 12.72 -1.04 -5.42
C TYR A 191 11.98 -1.36 -6.72
N ALA A 192 12.65 -2.02 -7.67
CA ALA A 192 12.10 -2.41 -8.98
C ALA A 192 11.49 -1.22 -9.74
N LEU A 193 12.32 -0.24 -10.09
CA LEU A 193 11.92 1.03 -10.72
C LEU A 193 11.10 0.84 -12.00
N GLU A 194 11.34 -0.23 -12.75
CA GLU A 194 10.59 -0.63 -13.94
C GLU A 194 9.10 -0.91 -13.67
N THR A 195 8.72 -1.05 -12.41
CA THR A 195 7.33 -1.23 -11.97
C THR A 195 6.76 0.02 -11.27
N ARG A 196 7.49 1.12 -11.26
CA ARG A 196 7.19 2.36 -10.51
C ARG A 196 7.08 3.56 -11.46
N PRO A 197 5.90 3.82 -12.05
CA PRO A 197 5.70 4.99 -12.89
C PRO A 197 5.97 6.28 -12.12
N LEU A 198 6.45 7.31 -12.85
CA LEU A 198 6.76 8.63 -12.26
C LEU A 198 5.52 9.40 -11.78
N TYR A 199 4.34 9.09 -12.32
CA TYR A 199 3.12 9.89 -12.17
C TYR A 199 1.94 9.10 -11.61
N VAL A 200 2.19 8.19 -10.68
CA VAL A 200 1.14 7.40 -10.01
C VAL A 200 1.14 7.64 -8.52
#